data_bec015973792906db0e29ba0705fba52
#
_entry.id   bec015973792906db0e29ba0705fba52
#
_cell.length_a   1.000
_cell.length_b   1.000
_cell.length_c   1.000
_cell.angle_alpha   90.00
_cell.angle_beta   90.00
_cell.angle_gamma   90.00
#
_symmetry.space_group_name_H-M   'P 1'
#
loop_
_entity.id
_entity.type
_entity.pdbx_description
1 polymer ?
#
loop_
_entity_poly.entity_id
_entity_poly.type
_entity_poly.pdbx_seq_one_letter_code
_entity_poly.pdbx_strand_id
1 'polypeptide(L)'
;MKRVLSLFLLLFLIISMKSNGQLLMQLKEESVSIEIKTGKLHGKLLLPSRVTECPVALIISGSGPTDMDGNSAIGQMKNNSLKYLAEGLANQQIASLRFDKRGIASSRFAGMKEQDLRFEDYVNDVKSWIDYLVSVRKFKNVYVIGHSEGSLIGMLACQGNPKVKAFISVAGAGRPMDQIIEEQVASQPESVRKEVALINAALRKGETVPNVSVMMQSLFRSSVQPYLISCYKYDPKKVIATLRVPILLIQGTTDIQISVRDAELLKQGQPKAELQIIENMNHVMKDCPSKEPQKQQVTYINPSLPLNKKLLNVIGIFIKR
;
A
#
# COMPACT_ATOMS: atom_id res chain seq x y z
N MET A 1 -85.01 18.73 5.70
CA MET A 1 -83.63 19.22 5.92
C MET A 1 -83.05 18.54 7.18
N LYS A 2 -82.24 17.53 7.01
CA LYS A 2 -81.35 17.00 8.05
C LYS A 2 -80.15 16.40 7.32
N ARG A 3 -78.93 17.00 7.52
CA ARG A 3 -77.68 16.54 6.96
C ARG A 3 -77.18 15.37 7.78
N VAL A 4 -76.93 14.25 7.17
CA VAL A 4 -76.23 13.11 7.77
C VAL A 4 -74.76 13.26 7.44
N LEU A 5 -73.97 13.43 8.50
CA LEU A 5 -72.50 13.51 8.42
C LEU A 5 -71.96 12.09 8.50
N SER A 6 -71.37 11.61 7.38
CA SER A 6 -70.77 10.29 7.34
C SER A 6 -69.30 10.39 7.77
N LEU A 7 -68.99 9.78 8.92
CA LEU A 7 -67.63 9.72 9.49
C LEU A 7 -66.90 8.55 8.87
N PHE A 8 -65.92 8.84 7.98
CA PHE A 8 -65.00 7.80 7.48
C PHE A 8 -63.87 7.63 8.50
N LEU A 9 -63.84 6.51 9.17
CA LEU A 9 -62.76 6.07 10.03
C LEU A 9 -61.67 5.45 9.16
N LEU A 10 -60.54 6.17 8.92
CA LEU A 10 -59.38 5.65 8.23
C LEU A 10 -58.56 4.87 9.25
N LEU A 11 -58.59 3.54 9.21
CA LEU A 11 -57.74 2.64 9.95
C LEU A 11 -56.35 2.62 9.32
N PHE A 12 -55.37 3.34 9.87
CA PHE A 12 -53.97 3.19 9.52
C PHE A 12 -53.42 1.90 10.11
N LEU A 13 -53.29 0.86 9.28
CA LEU A 13 -52.49 -0.32 9.63
C LEU A 13 -51.02 0.07 9.56
N ILE A 14 -50.38 0.31 10.69
CA ILE A 14 -48.93 0.42 10.78
C ILE A 14 -48.36 -0.99 10.67
N ILE A 15 -47.98 -1.37 9.44
CA ILE A 15 -47.16 -2.57 9.23
C ILE A 15 -45.73 -2.18 9.71
N SER A 16 -45.40 -2.64 10.91
CA SER A 16 -44.05 -2.58 11.43
C SER A 16 -43.16 -3.56 10.63
N MET A 17 -42.60 -3.08 9.53
CA MET A 17 -41.50 -3.77 8.87
C MET A 17 -40.30 -3.72 9.85
N LYS A 18 -40.02 -4.82 10.50
CA LYS A 18 -38.71 -5.06 11.12
C LYS A 18 -37.69 -5.07 9.99
N SER A 19 -37.15 -3.92 9.64
CA SER A 19 -35.90 -3.85 8.89
C SER A 19 -34.83 -4.52 9.78
N ASN A 20 -34.25 -5.60 9.29
CA ASN A 20 -32.99 -6.11 9.84
C ASN A 20 -31.97 -4.98 9.72
N GLY A 21 -31.87 -4.17 10.77
CA GLY A 21 -30.89 -3.10 10.86
C GLY A 21 -29.50 -3.72 10.95
N GLN A 22 -28.90 -4.01 9.81
CA GLN A 22 -27.47 -3.95 9.73
C GLN A 22 -27.10 -2.50 10.05
N LEU A 23 -26.73 -2.28 11.32
CA LEU A 23 -26.22 -0.98 11.75
C LEU A 23 -25.01 -0.69 10.85
N LEU A 24 -25.20 0.19 9.87
CA LEU A 24 -24.09 0.68 9.03
C LEU A 24 -23.04 1.22 10.00
N MET A 25 -21.91 0.52 10.08
CA MET A 25 -20.78 0.93 10.92
C MET A 25 -20.32 2.29 10.39
N GLN A 26 -20.57 3.34 11.17
CA GLN A 26 -20.19 4.70 10.79
C GLN A 26 -18.69 4.84 11.00
N LEU A 27 -17.90 4.62 9.93
CA LEU A 27 -16.46 4.81 9.93
C LEU A 27 -16.15 6.30 10.03
N LYS A 28 -15.16 6.66 10.85
CA LYS A 28 -14.71 8.05 10.98
C LYS A 28 -13.36 8.20 10.29
N GLU A 29 -13.34 8.93 9.17
CA GLU A 29 -12.10 9.30 8.47
C GLU A 29 -11.67 10.71 8.84
N GLU A 30 -10.43 10.88 9.30
CA GLU A 30 -9.83 12.16 9.67
C GLU A 30 -8.67 12.46 8.73
N SER A 31 -8.66 13.67 8.13
CA SER A 31 -7.48 14.19 7.45
C SER A 31 -6.45 14.59 8.48
N VAL A 32 -5.23 14.08 8.34
CA VAL A 32 -4.11 14.31 9.25
C VAL A 32 -2.88 14.76 8.49
N SER A 33 -1.98 15.48 9.17
CA SER A 33 -0.70 15.86 8.57
C SER A 33 0.40 15.91 9.61
N ILE A 34 1.64 15.74 9.13
CA ILE A 34 2.86 15.93 9.91
C ILE A 34 3.78 16.91 9.19
N GLU A 35 4.46 17.75 9.97
CA GLU A 35 5.54 18.59 9.45
C GLU A 35 6.82 17.78 9.33
N ILE A 36 7.51 17.94 8.22
CA ILE A 36 8.87 17.42 7.98
C ILE A 36 9.78 18.59 7.61
N LYS A 37 11.10 18.38 7.67
CA LYS A 37 12.07 19.45 7.41
C LYS A 37 11.86 20.21 6.11
N THR A 38 11.31 19.54 5.07
CA THR A 38 11.18 20.09 3.72
C THR A 38 9.75 20.44 3.34
N GLY A 39 8.76 20.24 4.23
CA GLY A 39 7.35 20.51 3.93
C GLY A 39 6.40 19.75 4.83
N LYS A 40 5.23 19.42 4.31
CA LYS A 40 4.15 18.76 5.05
C LYS A 40 3.71 17.50 4.33
N LEU A 41 3.59 16.41 5.08
CA LEU A 41 3.01 15.15 4.61
C LEU A 41 1.55 15.07 5.04
N HIS A 42 0.70 14.60 4.14
CA HIS A 42 -0.74 14.45 4.36
C HIS A 42 -1.15 12.98 4.33
N GLY A 43 -2.10 12.64 5.17
CA GLY A 43 -2.66 11.30 5.25
C GLY A 43 -4.09 11.31 5.73
N LYS A 44 -4.67 10.12 5.77
CA LYS A 44 -6.01 9.86 6.27
C LYS A 44 -5.95 8.78 7.35
N LEU A 45 -6.46 9.12 8.53
CA LEU A 45 -6.64 8.19 9.64
C LEU A 45 -8.09 7.72 9.63
N LEU A 46 -8.30 6.43 9.37
CA LEU A 46 -9.61 5.81 9.41
C LEU A 46 -9.77 5.06 10.74
N LEU A 47 -10.78 5.45 11.49
CA LEU A 47 -11.10 4.89 12.79
C LEU A 47 -12.34 3.99 12.69
N PRO A 48 -12.33 2.80 13.32
CA PRO A 48 -13.52 1.98 13.46
C PRO A 48 -14.53 2.67 14.39
N SER A 49 -15.82 2.42 14.16
CA SER A 49 -16.87 2.94 15.04
C SER A 49 -16.86 2.23 16.39
N ARG A 50 -17.12 2.99 17.47
CA ARG A 50 -17.39 2.50 18.83
C ARG A 50 -16.25 1.79 19.56
N VAL A 51 -14.98 1.99 19.16
CA VAL A 51 -13.82 1.41 19.85
C VAL A 51 -12.96 2.51 20.42
N THR A 52 -12.76 2.49 21.72
CA THR A 52 -11.89 3.44 22.45
C THR A 52 -10.42 3.05 22.36
N GLU A 53 -10.13 1.76 22.27
CA GLU A 53 -8.77 1.23 22.10
C GLU A 53 -8.77 0.17 20.98
N CYS A 54 -8.01 0.40 19.96
CA CYS A 54 -7.82 -0.54 18.84
C CYS A 54 -6.38 -0.50 18.33
N PRO A 55 -5.90 -1.58 17.71
CA PRO A 55 -4.62 -1.54 16.98
C PRO A 55 -4.72 -0.60 15.79
N VAL A 56 -3.59 -0.04 15.36
CA VAL A 56 -3.52 0.79 14.16
C VAL A 56 -2.53 0.23 13.15
N ALA A 57 -2.93 0.17 11.89
CA ALA A 57 -2.09 -0.18 10.76
C ALA A 57 -1.61 1.08 10.03
N LEU A 58 -0.29 1.23 9.83
CA LEU A 58 0.28 2.23 8.92
C LEU A 58 0.48 1.58 7.55
N ILE A 59 -0.23 2.07 6.54
CA ILE A 59 -0.23 1.51 5.19
C ILE A 59 0.70 2.35 4.30
N ILE A 60 1.67 1.69 3.67
CA ILE A 60 2.69 2.31 2.81
C ILE A 60 2.44 1.88 1.38
N SER A 61 2.26 2.85 0.47
CA SER A 61 2.02 2.61 -0.96
C SER A 61 3.27 2.09 -1.69
N GLY A 62 3.04 1.47 -2.86
CA GLY A 62 4.07 0.99 -3.77
C GLY A 62 4.83 2.09 -4.51
N SER A 63 5.63 1.71 -5.51
CA SER A 63 6.49 2.58 -6.31
C SER A 63 5.70 3.61 -7.14
N GLY A 64 6.45 4.60 -7.65
CA GLY A 64 5.93 5.66 -8.50
C GLY A 64 5.01 6.64 -7.78
N PRO A 65 4.27 7.48 -8.54
CA PRO A 65 3.39 8.50 -8.00
C PRO A 65 2.03 7.93 -7.57
N THR A 66 2.07 6.88 -6.76
CA THR A 66 0.90 6.23 -6.19
C THR A 66 0.44 6.98 -4.94
N ASP A 67 -0.81 7.46 -4.95
CA ASP A 67 -1.42 8.16 -3.84
C ASP A 67 -1.80 7.25 -2.67
N MET A 68 -2.28 7.85 -1.59
CA MET A 68 -2.68 7.13 -0.37
C MET A 68 -3.84 6.15 -0.57
N ASP A 69 -4.63 6.30 -1.63
CA ASP A 69 -5.75 5.42 -1.95
C ASP A 69 -5.35 4.26 -2.89
N GLY A 70 -4.13 4.27 -3.41
CA GLY A 70 -3.59 3.28 -4.34
C GLY A 70 -3.79 3.64 -5.81
N ASN A 71 -4.10 4.91 -6.11
CA ASN A 71 -4.31 5.41 -7.47
C ASN A 71 -3.08 6.15 -7.99
N SER A 72 -2.99 6.31 -9.31
CA SER A 72 -1.95 7.12 -9.95
C SER A 72 -2.48 7.80 -11.21
N ALA A 73 -2.16 9.09 -11.37
CA ALA A 73 -2.46 9.81 -12.59
C ALA A 73 -1.66 9.28 -13.80
N ILE A 74 -0.46 8.73 -13.55
CA ILE A 74 0.34 8.07 -14.58
C ILE A 74 -0.30 6.72 -14.87
N GLY A 75 -0.57 6.45 -16.16
CA GLY A 75 -1.22 5.21 -16.62
C GLY A 75 -2.70 5.11 -16.24
N GLN A 76 -3.32 6.21 -15.80
CA GLN A 76 -4.75 6.27 -15.42
C GLN A 76 -5.17 5.17 -14.43
N MET A 77 -4.26 4.77 -13.54
CA MET A 77 -4.55 3.75 -12.53
C MET A 77 -5.54 4.29 -11.50
N LYS A 78 -6.68 3.64 -11.39
CA LYS A 78 -7.73 3.99 -10.43
C LYS A 78 -8.34 2.71 -9.86
N ASN A 79 -7.68 2.15 -8.84
CA ASN A 79 -8.07 0.87 -8.27
C ASN A 79 -8.55 0.94 -6.81
N ASN A 80 -8.26 2.03 -6.09
CA ASN A 80 -8.61 2.25 -4.68
C ASN A 80 -8.15 1.13 -3.73
N SER A 81 -7.12 0.39 -4.08
CA SER A 81 -6.74 -0.81 -3.32
C SER A 81 -6.34 -0.51 -1.88
N LEU A 82 -5.59 0.56 -1.63
CA LEU A 82 -5.17 0.94 -0.27
C LEU A 82 -6.32 1.55 0.54
N LYS A 83 -7.23 2.28 -0.12
CA LYS A 83 -8.47 2.74 0.50
C LYS A 83 -9.32 1.56 0.97
N TYR A 84 -9.55 0.58 0.10
CA TYR A 84 -10.33 -0.61 0.45
C TYR A 84 -9.65 -1.48 1.50
N LEU A 85 -8.31 -1.51 1.51
CA LEU A 85 -7.57 -2.16 2.60
C LEU A 85 -7.89 -1.47 3.94
N ALA A 86 -7.83 -0.15 4.00
CA ALA A 86 -8.16 0.62 5.19
C ALA A 86 -9.61 0.39 5.65
N GLU A 87 -10.57 0.44 4.73
CA GLU A 87 -12.00 0.18 5.02
C GLU A 87 -12.23 -1.25 5.53
N GLY A 88 -11.58 -2.24 4.89
CA GLY A 88 -11.66 -3.64 5.31
C GLY A 88 -11.07 -3.89 6.70
N LEU A 89 -10.00 -3.19 7.07
CA LEU A 89 -9.41 -3.22 8.40
C LEU A 89 -10.34 -2.56 9.44
N ALA A 90 -10.92 -1.40 9.10
CA ALA A 90 -11.85 -0.70 9.99
C ALA A 90 -13.09 -1.55 10.30
N ASN A 91 -13.62 -2.28 9.30
CA ASN A 91 -14.71 -3.26 9.51
C ASN A 91 -14.32 -4.41 10.45
N GLN A 92 -13.02 -4.63 10.64
CA GLN A 92 -12.48 -5.60 11.60
C GLN A 92 -11.99 -4.95 12.90
N GLN A 93 -12.40 -3.72 13.21
CA GLN A 93 -12.03 -2.97 14.41
C GLN A 93 -10.52 -2.66 14.51
N ILE A 94 -9.87 -2.46 13.38
CA ILE A 94 -8.47 -2.06 13.25
C ILE A 94 -8.44 -0.67 12.61
N ALA A 95 -7.91 0.32 13.31
CA ALA A 95 -7.66 1.63 12.74
C ALA A 95 -6.57 1.56 11.66
N SER A 96 -6.56 2.50 10.72
CA SER A 96 -5.48 2.57 9.76
C SER A 96 -5.15 4.00 9.37
N LEU A 97 -3.85 4.26 9.15
CA LEU A 97 -3.37 5.49 8.55
C LEU A 97 -2.74 5.15 7.20
N ARG A 98 -3.20 5.82 6.14
CA ARG A 98 -2.61 5.82 4.81
C ARG A 98 -2.22 7.25 4.45
N PHE A 99 -1.14 7.44 3.71
CA PHE A 99 -0.58 8.76 3.44
C PHE A 99 -0.01 8.86 2.04
N ASP A 100 0.02 10.09 1.51
CA ASP A 100 0.73 10.39 0.28
C ASP A 100 2.22 10.53 0.57
N LYS A 101 3.05 9.78 -0.16
CA LYS A 101 4.51 9.93 -0.08
C LYS A 101 4.90 11.36 -0.47
N ARG A 102 6.04 11.85 0.04
CA ARG A 102 6.53 13.19 -0.31
C ARG A 102 6.61 13.38 -1.83
N GLY A 103 6.16 14.54 -2.30
CA GLY A 103 6.08 14.86 -3.71
C GLY A 103 4.88 14.28 -4.45
N ILE A 104 4.02 13.49 -3.79
CA ILE A 104 2.87 12.83 -4.39
C ILE A 104 1.58 13.47 -3.88
N ALA A 105 0.60 13.65 -4.78
CA ALA A 105 -0.75 14.13 -4.48
C ALA A 105 -0.79 15.29 -3.47
N SER A 106 -1.40 15.09 -2.31
CA SER A 106 -1.55 16.12 -1.27
C SER A 106 -0.23 16.45 -0.54
N SER A 107 0.77 15.57 -0.61
CA SER A 107 2.11 15.79 -0.02
C SER A 107 3.09 16.44 -1.00
N ARG A 108 2.58 17.07 -2.06
CA ARG A 108 3.38 17.88 -2.99
C ARG A 108 3.58 19.27 -2.38
N PHE A 109 4.82 19.73 -2.31
CA PHE A 109 5.15 21.03 -1.76
C PHE A 109 6.17 21.77 -2.63
N ALA A 110 6.13 23.12 -2.58
CA ALA A 110 7.01 23.98 -3.35
C ALA A 110 8.49 23.75 -2.94
N GLY A 111 9.38 23.82 -3.93
CA GLY A 111 10.82 23.69 -3.72
C GLY A 111 11.34 22.26 -3.67
N MET A 112 10.48 21.25 -3.66
CA MET A 112 10.92 19.86 -3.78
C MET A 112 11.39 19.56 -5.21
N LYS A 113 12.61 19.08 -5.34
CA LYS A 113 13.18 18.60 -6.60
C LYS A 113 13.32 17.10 -6.56
N GLU A 114 12.85 16.40 -7.59
CA GLU A 114 12.92 14.94 -7.67
C GLU A 114 14.36 14.42 -7.58
N GLN A 115 15.32 15.14 -8.16
CA GLN A 115 16.75 14.78 -8.12
C GLN A 115 17.37 14.76 -6.73
N ASP A 116 16.75 15.43 -5.75
CA ASP A 116 17.21 15.47 -4.37
C ASP A 116 16.63 14.31 -3.53
N LEU A 117 15.60 13.62 -4.06
CA LEU A 117 14.94 12.51 -3.37
C LEU A 117 15.87 11.30 -3.24
N ARG A 118 15.85 10.69 -2.06
CA ARG A 118 16.53 9.42 -1.76
C ARG A 118 15.53 8.43 -1.18
N PHE A 119 15.83 7.14 -1.31
CA PHE A 119 14.99 6.07 -0.76
C PHE A 119 14.81 6.20 0.75
N GLU A 120 15.86 6.62 1.44
CA GLU A 120 15.88 6.85 2.87
C GLU A 120 14.93 7.98 3.33
N ASP A 121 14.58 8.90 2.44
CA ASP A 121 13.60 9.94 2.74
C ASP A 121 12.22 9.33 3.02
N TYR A 122 11.80 8.36 2.20
CA TYR A 122 10.55 7.64 2.43
C TYR A 122 10.59 6.79 3.70
N VAL A 123 11.74 6.19 4.02
CA VAL A 123 11.93 5.44 5.27
C VAL A 123 11.76 6.38 6.48
N ASN A 124 12.35 7.57 6.42
CA ASN A 124 12.26 8.57 7.50
C ASN A 124 10.83 9.13 7.62
N ASP A 125 10.11 9.30 6.53
CA ASP A 125 8.70 9.71 6.55
C ASP A 125 7.84 8.66 7.26
N VAL A 126 8.05 7.39 6.98
CA VAL A 126 7.34 6.29 7.66
C VAL A 126 7.66 6.27 9.15
N LYS A 127 8.92 6.48 9.55
CA LYS A 127 9.29 6.61 10.99
C LYS A 127 8.56 7.78 11.65
N SER A 128 8.46 8.92 10.97
CA SER A 128 7.73 10.09 11.46
C SER A 128 6.23 9.83 11.63
N TRP A 129 5.61 9.07 10.73
CA TRP A 129 4.21 8.64 10.85
C TRP A 129 4.02 7.63 11.99
N ILE A 130 4.96 6.71 12.23
CA ILE A 130 4.94 5.82 13.40
C ILE A 130 5.00 6.64 14.68
N ASP A 131 5.88 7.64 14.73
CA ASP A 131 6.02 8.54 15.88
C ASP A 131 4.74 9.36 16.13
N TYR A 132 4.13 9.85 15.07
CA TYR A 132 2.83 10.54 15.14
C TYR A 132 1.75 9.64 15.73
N LEU A 133 1.62 8.40 15.25
CA LEU A 133 0.60 7.46 15.74
C LEU A 133 0.78 7.16 17.24
N VAL A 134 2.00 6.97 17.69
CA VAL A 134 2.26 6.65 19.11
C VAL A 134 2.26 7.89 19.98
N SER A 135 2.97 8.94 19.59
CA SER A 135 3.23 10.10 20.46
C SER A 135 2.08 11.11 20.47
N VAL A 136 1.42 11.32 19.33
CA VAL A 136 0.32 12.28 19.17
C VAL A 136 -1.03 11.59 19.30
N ARG A 137 -1.24 10.51 18.58
CA ARG A 137 -2.53 9.79 18.55
C ARG A 137 -2.69 8.77 19.67
N LYS A 138 -1.60 8.48 20.41
CA LYS A 138 -1.58 7.61 21.60
C LYS A 138 -1.96 6.14 21.34
N PHE A 139 -1.76 5.64 20.11
CA PHE A 139 -1.92 4.22 19.83
C PHE A 139 -0.83 3.41 20.54
N LYS A 140 -1.22 2.32 21.18
CA LYS A 140 -0.29 1.41 21.91
C LYS A 140 0.44 0.45 20.97
N ASN A 141 -0.25 0.00 19.92
CA ASN A 141 0.23 -1.03 19.00
C ASN A 141 0.15 -0.51 17.55
N VAL A 142 1.31 -0.31 16.92
CA VAL A 142 1.42 0.06 15.51
C VAL A 142 1.85 -1.14 14.69
N TYR A 143 1.08 -1.48 13.69
CA TYR A 143 1.38 -2.51 12.69
C TYR A 143 1.73 -1.81 11.37
N VAL A 144 2.85 -2.20 10.76
CA VAL A 144 3.28 -1.58 9.49
C VAL A 144 2.93 -2.53 8.35
N ILE A 145 2.15 -2.04 7.38
CA ILE A 145 1.76 -2.77 6.17
C ILE A 145 2.43 -2.09 4.97
N GLY A 146 3.36 -2.76 4.32
CA GLY A 146 4.02 -2.27 3.12
C GLY A 146 3.54 -3.02 1.87
N HIS A 147 3.07 -2.28 0.87
CA HIS A 147 2.69 -2.83 -0.43
C HIS A 147 3.79 -2.59 -1.46
N SER A 148 4.22 -3.63 -2.18
CA SER A 148 5.23 -3.55 -3.24
C SER A 148 6.52 -2.88 -2.73
N GLU A 149 7.01 -1.79 -3.32
CA GLU A 149 8.15 -0.98 -2.83
C GLU A 149 7.96 -0.54 -1.36
N GLY A 150 6.71 -0.24 -0.96
CA GLY A 150 6.37 0.07 0.43
C GLY A 150 6.74 -1.02 1.42
N SER A 151 6.90 -2.27 0.96
CA SER A 151 7.40 -3.38 1.78
C SER A 151 8.84 -3.13 2.21
N LEU A 152 9.74 -2.79 1.30
CA LEU A 152 11.14 -2.50 1.64
C LEU A 152 11.26 -1.24 2.50
N ILE A 153 10.49 -0.19 2.18
CA ILE A 153 10.43 1.03 3.00
C ILE A 153 9.99 0.67 4.43
N GLY A 154 8.93 -0.12 4.56
CA GLY A 154 8.38 -0.57 5.84
C GLY A 154 9.37 -1.42 6.62
N MET A 155 10.07 -2.37 5.98
CA MET A 155 11.12 -3.18 6.63
C MET A 155 12.18 -2.29 7.27
N LEU A 156 12.72 -1.31 6.51
CA LEU A 156 13.75 -0.40 7.00
C LEU A 156 13.24 0.51 8.12
N ALA A 157 11.99 0.95 8.06
CA ALA A 157 11.40 1.76 9.14
C ALA A 157 11.14 0.95 10.42
N CYS A 158 10.93 -0.36 10.31
CA CYS A 158 10.74 -1.27 11.44
C CYS A 158 12.04 -1.69 12.12
N GLN A 159 13.21 -1.56 11.45
CA GLN A 159 14.48 -1.96 12.03
C GLN A 159 14.76 -1.24 13.35
N GLY A 160 14.88 -2.00 14.44
CA GLY A 160 15.19 -1.45 15.77
C GLY A 160 14.16 -0.48 16.33
N ASN A 161 12.95 -0.41 15.75
CA ASN A 161 11.90 0.51 16.19
C ASN A 161 10.97 -0.14 17.22
N PRO A 162 11.09 0.19 18.54
CA PRO A 162 10.29 -0.45 19.58
C PRO A 162 8.81 -0.07 19.55
N LYS A 163 8.40 0.93 18.76
CA LYS A 163 7.02 1.37 18.59
C LYS A 163 6.22 0.47 17.62
N VAL A 164 6.92 -0.41 16.88
CA VAL A 164 6.29 -1.32 15.92
C VAL A 164 6.00 -2.66 16.57
N LYS A 165 4.76 -3.09 16.52
CA LYS A 165 4.31 -4.38 17.05
C LYS A 165 4.54 -5.53 16.09
N ALA A 166 4.31 -5.32 14.79
CA ALA A 166 4.52 -6.31 13.74
C ALA A 166 4.65 -5.64 12.37
N PHE A 167 5.20 -6.40 11.41
CA PHE A 167 5.36 -5.99 10.01
C PHE A 167 4.61 -6.94 9.07
N ILE A 168 3.95 -6.38 8.06
CA ILE A 168 3.18 -7.11 7.04
C ILE A 168 3.67 -6.65 5.67
N SER A 169 4.18 -7.59 4.88
CA SER A 169 4.57 -7.38 3.49
C SER A 169 3.48 -7.90 2.57
N VAL A 170 2.95 -7.05 1.70
CA VAL A 170 1.99 -7.44 0.66
C VAL A 170 2.62 -7.18 -0.70
N ALA A 171 2.79 -8.22 -1.51
CA ALA A 171 3.42 -8.15 -2.83
C ALA A 171 4.81 -7.48 -2.80
N GLY A 172 5.59 -7.72 -1.73
CA GLY A 172 6.92 -7.16 -1.55
C GLY A 172 8.00 -7.92 -2.31
N ALA A 173 8.96 -7.21 -2.90
CA ALA A 173 10.11 -7.82 -3.56
C ALA A 173 11.03 -8.53 -2.56
N GLY A 174 11.54 -9.71 -2.92
CA GLY A 174 12.56 -10.46 -2.20
C GLY A 174 13.97 -10.25 -2.74
N ARG A 175 14.10 -9.50 -3.81
CA ARG A 175 15.34 -9.17 -4.53
C ARG A 175 15.54 -7.65 -4.65
N PRO A 176 16.78 -7.17 -4.85
CA PRO A 176 17.06 -5.77 -5.15
C PRO A 176 16.21 -5.24 -6.31
N MET A 177 15.88 -3.96 -6.26
CA MET A 177 14.96 -3.31 -7.22
C MET A 177 15.44 -3.41 -8.68
N ASP A 178 16.75 -3.32 -8.92
CA ASP A 178 17.35 -3.46 -10.25
C ASP A 178 17.05 -4.84 -10.87
N GLN A 179 17.11 -5.93 -10.08
CA GLN A 179 16.76 -7.28 -10.54
C GLN A 179 15.27 -7.41 -10.84
N ILE A 180 14.42 -6.75 -10.05
CA ILE A 180 12.98 -6.72 -10.32
C ILE A 180 12.69 -6.00 -11.63
N ILE A 181 13.33 -4.85 -11.88
CA ILE A 181 13.17 -4.10 -13.14
C ILE A 181 13.63 -4.95 -14.32
N GLU A 182 14.78 -5.64 -14.23
CA GLU A 182 15.28 -6.52 -15.29
C GLU A 182 14.29 -7.66 -15.60
N GLU A 183 13.66 -8.26 -14.59
CA GLU A 183 12.65 -9.29 -14.79
C GLU A 183 11.37 -8.74 -15.42
N GLN A 184 10.91 -7.56 -15.00
CA GLN A 184 9.70 -6.93 -15.56
C GLN A 184 9.85 -6.60 -17.04
N VAL A 185 11.06 -6.37 -17.53
CA VAL A 185 11.33 -6.12 -18.96
C VAL A 185 11.80 -7.38 -19.71
N ALA A 186 11.81 -8.55 -19.08
CA ALA A 186 12.36 -9.78 -19.69
C ALA A 186 11.66 -10.20 -21.00
N SER A 187 10.37 -9.86 -21.16
CA SER A 187 9.60 -10.11 -22.38
C SER A 187 9.75 -9.02 -23.46
N GLN A 188 10.44 -7.93 -23.15
CA GLN A 188 10.66 -6.83 -24.08
C GLN A 188 11.75 -7.16 -25.14
N PRO A 189 11.81 -6.43 -26.26
CA PRO A 189 12.86 -6.60 -27.26
C PRO A 189 14.26 -6.57 -26.65
N GLU A 190 15.20 -7.25 -27.30
CA GLU A 190 16.58 -7.37 -26.82
C GLU A 190 17.26 -6.01 -26.60
N SER A 191 17.00 -5.03 -27.48
CA SER A 191 17.53 -3.67 -27.35
C SER A 191 17.09 -3.01 -26.04
N VAL A 192 15.82 -3.17 -25.64
CA VAL A 192 15.28 -2.64 -24.37
C VAL A 192 15.94 -3.33 -23.18
N ARG A 193 16.04 -4.66 -23.21
CA ARG A 193 16.68 -5.43 -22.12
C ARG A 193 18.15 -5.05 -21.95
N LYS A 194 18.89 -4.90 -23.06
CA LYS A 194 20.31 -4.46 -23.03
C LYS A 194 20.44 -3.04 -22.45
N GLU A 195 19.59 -2.10 -22.86
CA GLU A 195 19.61 -0.74 -22.35
C GLU A 195 19.35 -0.73 -20.83
N VAL A 196 18.32 -1.45 -20.35
CA VAL A 196 18.00 -1.57 -18.92
C VAL A 196 19.18 -2.17 -18.15
N ALA A 197 19.82 -3.24 -18.65
CA ALA A 197 20.96 -3.86 -18.00
C ALA A 197 22.16 -2.92 -17.88
N LEU A 198 22.44 -2.13 -18.93
CA LEU A 198 23.52 -1.14 -18.93
C LEU A 198 23.26 -0.01 -17.93
N ILE A 199 22.03 0.54 -17.94
CA ILE A 199 21.65 1.58 -16.99
C ILE A 199 21.74 1.05 -15.55
N ASN A 200 21.16 -0.11 -15.26
CA ASN A 200 21.22 -0.73 -13.92
C ASN A 200 22.66 -0.97 -13.47
N ALA A 201 23.52 -1.43 -14.36
CA ALA A 201 24.95 -1.66 -14.05
C ALA A 201 25.67 -0.34 -13.65
N ALA A 202 25.37 0.78 -14.29
CA ALA A 202 25.90 2.09 -13.90
C ALA A 202 25.31 2.55 -12.55
N LEU A 203 23.99 2.50 -12.39
CA LEU A 203 23.32 2.92 -11.14
C LEU A 203 23.78 2.11 -9.92
N ARG A 204 24.05 0.80 -10.05
CA ARG A 204 24.64 -0.03 -8.98
C ARG A 204 26.00 0.48 -8.50
N LYS A 205 26.78 1.10 -9.41
CA LYS A 205 28.06 1.72 -9.07
C LYS A 205 27.93 3.13 -8.51
N GLY A 206 26.71 3.68 -8.48
CA GLY A 206 26.45 5.06 -8.07
C GLY A 206 26.65 6.06 -9.21
N GLU A 207 26.79 5.59 -10.44
CA GLU A 207 27.00 6.41 -11.64
C GLU A 207 25.65 6.71 -12.31
N THR A 208 25.43 7.95 -12.74
CA THR A 208 24.23 8.34 -13.49
C THR A 208 24.44 8.21 -14.98
N VAL A 209 23.36 7.91 -15.72
CA VAL A 209 23.32 7.82 -17.18
C VAL A 209 22.50 8.99 -17.72
N PRO A 210 23.15 10.05 -18.25
CA PRO A 210 22.44 11.28 -18.62
C PRO A 210 21.48 11.10 -19.81
N ASN A 211 21.88 10.26 -20.78
CA ASN A 211 21.12 10.03 -22.01
C ASN A 211 20.48 8.63 -21.99
N VAL A 212 19.21 8.56 -21.63
CA VAL A 212 18.40 7.35 -21.76
C VAL A 212 17.41 7.50 -22.89
N SER A 213 17.04 6.41 -23.56
CA SER A 213 16.06 6.45 -24.66
C SER A 213 14.72 7.01 -24.20
N VAL A 214 13.92 7.54 -25.13
CA VAL A 214 12.57 8.06 -24.84
C VAL A 214 11.71 7.00 -24.13
N MET A 215 11.84 5.74 -24.52
CA MET A 215 11.14 4.62 -23.91
C MET A 215 11.50 4.42 -22.44
N MET A 216 12.75 4.72 -22.06
CA MET A 216 13.24 4.54 -20.68
C MET A 216 13.03 5.76 -19.79
N GLN A 217 12.56 6.90 -20.31
CA GLN A 217 12.36 8.13 -19.53
C GLN A 217 11.42 7.95 -18.34
N SER A 218 10.41 7.11 -18.45
CA SER A 218 9.48 6.85 -17.34
C SER A 218 10.15 6.17 -16.14
N LEU A 219 11.15 5.30 -16.39
CA LEU A 219 11.86 4.53 -15.36
C LEU A 219 13.19 5.18 -14.94
N PHE A 220 13.93 5.75 -15.90
CA PHE A 220 15.35 6.11 -15.70
C PHE A 220 15.68 7.57 -16.08
N ARG A 221 14.67 8.47 -16.15
CA ARG A 221 14.97 9.90 -16.35
C ARG A 221 16.02 10.38 -15.35
N SER A 222 16.87 11.29 -15.75
CA SER A 222 18.04 11.73 -14.95
C SER A 222 17.66 12.17 -13.55
N SER A 223 16.48 12.77 -13.36
CA SER A 223 16.01 13.24 -12.04
C SER A 223 15.66 12.12 -11.05
N VAL A 224 15.30 10.91 -11.53
CA VAL A 224 14.95 9.78 -10.65
C VAL A 224 16.15 8.89 -10.34
N GLN A 225 17.23 8.97 -11.11
CA GLN A 225 18.39 8.08 -10.95
C GLN A 225 19.05 8.17 -9.55
N PRO A 226 19.21 9.36 -8.92
CA PRO A 226 19.72 9.43 -7.55
C PRO A 226 18.87 8.65 -6.53
N TYR A 227 17.55 8.62 -6.72
CA TYR A 227 16.64 7.80 -5.94
C TYR A 227 16.89 6.30 -6.16
N LEU A 228 16.99 5.86 -7.42
CA LEU A 228 17.27 4.46 -7.75
C LEU A 228 18.62 4.01 -7.21
N ILE A 229 19.68 4.82 -7.35
CA ILE A 229 21.00 4.56 -6.77
C ILE A 229 20.88 4.33 -5.25
N SER A 230 20.11 5.14 -4.55
CA SER A 230 19.92 4.97 -3.10
C SER A 230 19.12 3.72 -2.76
N CYS A 231 18.11 3.35 -3.59
CA CYS A 231 17.31 2.14 -3.42
C CYS A 231 18.11 0.86 -3.69
N TYR A 232 18.97 0.85 -4.71
CA TYR A 232 19.76 -0.33 -5.12
C TYR A 232 20.79 -0.80 -4.07
N LYS A 233 21.06 0.01 -3.06
CA LYS A 233 21.89 -0.38 -1.91
C LYS A 233 21.27 -1.48 -1.04
N TYR A 234 19.95 -1.66 -1.14
CA TYR A 234 19.20 -2.56 -0.26
C TYR A 234 18.86 -3.88 -0.93
N ASP A 235 19.20 -4.96 -0.24
CA ASP A 235 18.76 -6.31 -0.55
C ASP A 235 17.62 -6.68 0.42
N PRO A 236 16.36 -6.77 -0.05
CA PRO A 236 15.20 -7.05 0.81
C PRO A 236 15.34 -8.32 1.64
N LYS A 237 15.94 -9.37 1.07
CA LYS A 237 16.21 -10.63 1.78
C LYS A 237 17.14 -10.43 2.98
N LYS A 238 18.15 -9.58 2.84
CA LYS A 238 19.06 -9.23 3.95
C LYS A 238 18.41 -8.29 4.95
N VAL A 239 17.62 -7.34 4.47
CA VAL A 239 16.91 -6.39 5.33
C VAL A 239 15.91 -7.11 6.23
N ILE A 240 15.08 -8.01 5.69
CA ILE A 240 14.06 -8.71 6.48
C ILE A 240 14.69 -9.61 7.57
N ALA A 241 15.88 -10.16 7.32
CA ALA A 241 16.61 -10.97 8.30
C ALA A 241 16.96 -10.22 9.59
N THR A 242 17.00 -8.89 9.53
CA THR A 242 17.32 -8.04 10.68
C THR A 242 16.13 -7.72 11.58
N LEU A 243 14.91 -7.93 11.10
CA LEU A 243 13.69 -7.61 11.85
C LEU A 243 13.50 -8.56 13.04
N ARG A 244 13.07 -8.01 14.18
CA ARG A 244 12.85 -8.74 15.43
C ARG A 244 11.36 -8.80 15.84
N VAL A 245 10.49 -8.21 15.05
CA VAL A 245 9.03 -8.24 15.25
C VAL A 245 8.39 -9.42 14.52
N PRO A 246 7.18 -9.85 14.89
CA PRO A 246 6.40 -10.79 14.09
C PRO A 246 6.20 -10.29 12.65
N ILE A 247 6.27 -11.19 11.67
CA ILE A 247 6.20 -10.86 10.24
C ILE A 247 5.20 -11.74 9.54
N LEU A 248 4.35 -11.10 8.71
CA LEU A 248 3.45 -11.76 7.78
C LEU A 248 3.83 -11.37 6.34
N LEU A 249 4.09 -12.36 5.50
CA LEU A 249 4.36 -12.22 4.07
C LEU A 249 3.15 -12.67 3.29
N ILE A 250 2.65 -11.83 2.39
CA ILE A 250 1.48 -12.13 1.57
C ILE A 250 1.81 -11.90 0.10
N GLN A 251 1.53 -12.91 -0.74
CA GLN A 251 1.77 -12.84 -2.18
C GLN A 251 0.63 -13.48 -2.96
N GLY A 252 0.24 -12.85 -4.05
CA GLY A 252 -0.76 -13.39 -4.97
C GLY A 252 -0.15 -14.25 -6.07
N THR A 253 -0.83 -15.34 -6.47
CA THR A 253 -0.32 -16.25 -7.51
C THR A 253 -0.37 -15.68 -8.92
N THR A 254 -1.21 -14.67 -9.14
CA THR A 254 -1.40 -14.03 -10.44
C THR A 254 -0.81 -12.61 -10.53
N ASP A 255 -0.01 -12.24 -9.54
CA ASP A 255 0.79 -11.01 -9.59
C ASP A 255 1.79 -11.09 -10.75
N ILE A 256 1.75 -10.09 -11.64
CA ILE A 256 2.63 -9.99 -12.82
C ILE A 256 3.81 -9.03 -12.61
N GLN A 257 3.89 -8.37 -11.45
CA GLN A 257 4.97 -7.46 -11.12
C GLN A 257 5.97 -8.08 -10.14
N ILE A 258 5.47 -8.76 -9.11
CA ILE A 258 6.27 -9.44 -8.08
C ILE A 258 5.82 -10.90 -8.02
N SER A 259 6.77 -11.80 -8.10
CA SER A 259 6.49 -13.23 -8.19
C SER A 259 6.35 -13.89 -6.81
N VAL A 260 5.75 -15.08 -6.76
CA VAL A 260 5.72 -15.93 -5.55
C VAL A 260 7.15 -16.21 -5.06
N ARG A 261 8.13 -16.36 -5.99
CA ARG A 261 9.54 -16.53 -5.65
C ARG A 261 10.08 -15.42 -4.75
N ASP A 262 9.62 -14.18 -4.92
CA ASP A 262 10.06 -13.05 -4.09
C ASP A 262 9.60 -13.21 -2.63
N ALA A 263 8.36 -13.63 -2.42
CA ALA A 263 7.85 -13.94 -1.08
C ALA A 263 8.59 -15.13 -0.43
N GLU A 264 8.95 -16.14 -1.22
CA GLU A 264 9.76 -17.27 -0.76
C GLU A 264 11.18 -16.84 -0.38
N LEU A 265 11.80 -15.92 -1.13
CA LEU A 265 13.10 -15.34 -0.81
C LEU A 265 13.04 -14.52 0.50
N LEU A 266 11.99 -13.75 0.72
CA LEU A 266 11.77 -13.07 2.00
C LEU A 266 11.60 -14.08 3.14
N LYS A 267 10.84 -15.17 2.93
CA LYS A 267 10.69 -16.24 3.91
C LYS A 267 12.01 -16.95 4.22
N GLN A 268 12.87 -17.14 3.22
CA GLN A 268 14.23 -17.66 3.43
C GLN A 268 15.09 -16.69 4.24
N GLY A 269 14.95 -15.37 4.01
CA GLY A 269 15.64 -14.35 4.79
C GLY A 269 15.18 -14.30 6.25
N GLN A 270 13.89 -14.57 6.49
CA GLN A 270 13.31 -14.62 7.84
C GLN A 270 12.46 -15.87 8.03
N PRO A 271 13.06 -17.00 8.43
CA PRO A 271 12.36 -18.28 8.55
C PRO A 271 11.21 -18.29 9.55
N LYS A 272 11.17 -17.37 10.50
CA LYS A 272 10.06 -17.22 11.47
C LYS A 272 8.86 -16.47 10.93
N ALA A 273 8.97 -15.78 9.79
CA ALA A 273 7.85 -15.06 9.19
C ALA A 273 6.74 -16.03 8.78
N GLU A 274 5.47 -15.66 8.92
CA GLU A 274 4.35 -16.38 8.33
C GLU A 274 4.29 -16.07 6.84
N LEU A 275 4.06 -17.07 5.99
CA LEU A 275 3.91 -16.89 4.54
C LEU A 275 2.50 -17.34 4.12
N GLN A 276 1.79 -16.46 3.42
CA GLN A 276 0.46 -16.71 2.85
C GLN A 276 0.49 -16.46 1.35
N ILE A 277 0.32 -17.52 0.57
CA ILE A 277 0.11 -17.43 -0.87
C ILE A 277 -1.40 -17.41 -1.12
N ILE A 278 -1.88 -16.39 -1.82
CA ILE A 278 -3.30 -16.20 -2.12
C ILE A 278 -3.53 -16.47 -3.60
N GLU A 279 -4.29 -17.52 -3.86
CA GLU A 279 -4.64 -17.91 -5.22
C GLU A 279 -5.48 -16.83 -5.91
N ASN A 280 -5.19 -16.59 -7.20
CA ASN A 280 -5.87 -15.62 -8.05
C ASN A 280 -5.80 -14.15 -7.59
N MET A 281 -5.02 -13.83 -6.57
CA MET A 281 -4.78 -12.44 -6.19
C MET A 281 -3.65 -11.86 -7.04
N ASN A 282 -3.88 -10.65 -7.57
CA ASN A 282 -2.91 -9.92 -8.38
C ASN A 282 -2.18 -8.82 -7.56
N HIS A 283 -1.31 -8.05 -8.25
CA HIS A 283 -0.49 -7.02 -7.60
C HIS A 283 -1.29 -5.94 -6.88
N VAL A 284 -2.44 -5.52 -7.41
CA VAL A 284 -3.33 -4.53 -6.78
C VAL A 284 -4.32 -5.16 -5.80
N MET A 285 -4.00 -6.36 -5.31
CA MET A 285 -4.73 -7.06 -4.24
C MET A 285 -6.17 -7.45 -4.59
N LYS A 286 -6.50 -7.54 -5.89
CA LYS A 286 -7.83 -7.93 -6.37
C LYS A 286 -7.82 -9.35 -6.94
N ASP A 287 -8.99 -9.96 -7.03
CA ASP A 287 -9.14 -11.24 -7.71
C ASP A 287 -8.99 -11.06 -9.22
N CYS A 288 -8.03 -11.78 -9.80
CA CYS A 288 -7.78 -11.85 -11.24
C CYS A 288 -7.14 -13.19 -11.59
N PRO A 289 -7.90 -14.20 -12.02
CA PRO A 289 -7.39 -15.57 -12.23
C PRO A 289 -6.52 -15.71 -13.49
N SER A 290 -6.13 -14.61 -14.13
CA SER A 290 -5.34 -14.58 -15.35
C SER A 290 -4.13 -13.68 -15.23
N LYS A 291 -3.00 -14.09 -15.81
CA LYS A 291 -1.80 -13.25 -15.97
C LYS A 291 -1.78 -12.46 -17.28
N GLU A 292 -2.80 -12.60 -18.13
CA GLU A 292 -2.91 -11.85 -19.38
C GLU A 292 -2.97 -10.34 -19.11
N PRO A 293 -2.12 -9.52 -19.78
CA PRO A 293 -2.02 -8.09 -19.50
C PRO A 293 -3.37 -7.35 -19.59
N GLN A 294 -4.20 -7.66 -20.58
CA GLN A 294 -5.51 -7.00 -20.74
C GLN A 294 -6.46 -7.29 -19.56
N LYS A 295 -6.49 -8.53 -19.06
CA LYS A 295 -7.33 -8.92 -17.92
C LYS A 295 -6.80 -8.29 -16.63
N GLN A 296 -5.48 -8.24 -16.48
CA GLN A 296 -4.83 -7.55 -15.35
C GLN A 296 -5.19 -6.05 -15.36
N GLN A 297 -5.07 -5.37 -16.52
CA GLN A 297 -5.33 -3.95 -16.66
C GLN A 297 -6.72 -3.54 -16.14
N VAL A 298 -7.75 -4.36 -16.39
CA VAL A 298 -9.11 -4.09 -15.89
C VAL A 298 -9.12 -3.86 -14.38
N THR A 299 -8.33 -4.61 -13.63
CA THR A 299 -8.27 -4.48 -12.15
C THR A 299 -7.54 -3.22 -11.69
N TYR A 300 -6.63 -2.70 -12.51
CA TYR A 300 -5.86 -1.49 -12.21
C TYR A 300 -6.66 -0.20 -12.44
N ILE A 301 -7.63 -0.24 -13.37
CA ILE A 301 -8.40 0.96 -13.77
C ILE A 301 -9.86 0.95 -13.30
N ASN A 302 -10.32 -0.14 -12.69
CA ASN A 302 -11.69 -0.24 -12.19
C ASN A 302 -11.75 -0.10 -10.66
N PRO A 303 -12.15 1.09 -10.15
CA PRO A 303 -12.25 1.34 -8.72
C PRO A 303 -13.41 0.59 -8.03
N SER A 304 -14.35 0.01 -8.79
CA SER A 304 -15.49 -0.71 -8.21
C SER A 304 -15.17 -2.16 -7.81
N LEU A 305 -14.07 -2.72 -8.30
CA LEU A 305 -13.68 -4.08 -7.96
C LEU A 305 -13.17 -4.15 -6.51
N PRO A 306 -13.71 -5.06 -5.68
CA PRO A 306 -13.28 -5.21 -4.30
C PRO A 306 -11.89 -5.83 -4.19
N LEU A 307 -11.28 -5.74 -3.00
CA LEU A 307 -10.10 -6.52 -2.65
C LEU A 307 -10.43 -8.00 -2.49
N ASN A 308 -9.42 -8.83 -2.66
CA ASN A 308 -9.49 -10.24 -2.31
C ASN A 308 -9.87 -10.41 -0.82
N LYS A 309 -10.93 -11.18 -0.57
CA LYS A 309 -11.47 -11.37 0.80
C LYS A 309 -10.49 -12.11 1.72
N LYS A 310 -9.72 -13.06 1.18
CA LYS A 310 -8.74 -13.83 1.97
C LYS A 310 -7.62 -12.92 2.47
N LEU A 311 -7.18 -11.94 1.67
CA LEU A 311 -6.20 -10.94 2.09
C LEU A 311 -6.64 -10.21 3.38
N LEU A 312 -7.85 -9.66 3.37
CA LEU A 312 -8.38 -8.91 4.51
C LEU A 312 -8.50 -9.79 5.76
N ASN A 313 -8.96 -11.03 5.59
CA ASN A 313 -9.09 -11.99 6.70
C ASN A 313 -7.73 -12.36 7.30
N VAL A 314 -6.74 -12.65 6.48
CA VAL A 314 -5.38 -13.04 6.92
C VAL A 314 -4.73 -11.90 7.69
N ILE A 315 -4.79 -10.66 7.17
CA ILE A 315 -4.24 -9.49 7.86
C ILE A 315 -4.95 -9.25 9.20
N GLY A 316 -6.28 -9.28 9.20
CA GLY A 316 -7.07 -9.05 10.41
C GLY A 316 -6.83 -10.08 11.51
N ILE A 317 -6.71 -11.36 11.16
CA ILE A 317 -6.36 -12.44 12.10
C ILE A 317 -4.97 -12.22 12.67
N PHE A 318 -3.98 -11.87 11.83
CA PHE A 318 -2.61 -11.64 12.26
C PHE A 318 -2.48 -10.46 13.24
N ILE A 319 -3.17 -9.36 12.99
CA ILE A 319 -3.13 -8.16 13.85
C ILE A 319 -3.81 -8.40 15.21
N LYS A 320 -4.81 -9.27 15.28
CA LYS A 320 -5.60 -9.51 16.50
C LYS A 320 -5.04 -10.59 17.44
N ARG A 321 -3.99 -11.28 17.05
CA ARG A 321 -3.23 -12.20 17.92
C ARG A 321 -2.35 -11.40 18.89
#